data_021c4f1abf7735c1bf0604ad29e5e007
#
_entry.id   021c4f1abf7735c1bf0604ad29e5e007
#
_cell.length_a   1.000
_cell.length_b   1.000
_cell.length_c   1.000
_cell.angle_alpha   90.00
_cell.angle_beta   90.00
_cell.angle_gamma   90.00
#
_symmetry.space_group_name_H-M   'P 1'
#
loop_
_entity.id
_entity.type
_entity.pdbx_description
1 polymer ?
#
loop_
_entity_poly.entity_id
_entity_poly.type
_entity_poly.pdbx_seq_one_letter_code
_entity_poly.pdbx_strand_id
1 'polypeptide(L)'
;MRRLHSLQIAVTALALLSASLGSAQSLRIDGVRPIDPAASTSSGPSTIHIADGWIVNPAESADDESILDGSGLFLLPGLAEMHAHVPPFDDGQRVDDVLRLFLAHGVTTIRGMLGEPGHLVLRQQLASGERIGPRLITSGPSLNGSSASNAGAARRLVLAQSEAGYDFLKLHPGLVPGNFAAIDRTADALGIRYGGHVSIGVGLDRALAAAQATIDHLDGYVEALVPDTHPARQGTPGLFGFKLGDAIEFERIEALAERTAAAGVWNVPTQVLLENLAAADLETLAQAPALRFVDAATQAAWVERVSQMRAGTDPAALQRFIDARRRLILALHRAGAGLLAGADAPQIFNVPGDSLHRELALYVDAGLTPTEALATATGNVARFLGQPGQGCLAPGCVADLVLLEADPRQDIANLTRIRGVIRAGRWFNRSELDRMLDDIAARTASKGPD
;
A
#
# COMPACT_ATOMS: atom_id res chain seq x y z
N MET A 1 -0.05 47.70 -53.68
CA MET A 1 -1.16 46.73 -53.71
C MET A 1 -0.56 45.32 -53.45
N ARG A 2 -0.61 44.86 -52.22
CA ARG A 2 -0.24 43.49 -51.86
C ARG A 2 -1.45 42.81 -51.24
N ARG A 3 -1.95 41.77 -51.91
CA ARG A 3 -3.13 40.98 -51.47
C ARG A 3 -2.69 40.05 -50.30
N LEU A 4 -3.37 40.18 -49.17
CA LEU A 4 -3.34 39.28 -48.05
C LEU A 4 -4.19 38.04 -48.40
N HIS A 5 -3.58 36.85 -48.40
CA HIS A 5 -4.26 35.56 -48.45
C HIS A 5 -4.53 35.14 -47.02
N SER A 6 -5.80 35.08 -46.65
CA SER A 6 -6.30 34.52 -45.41
C SER A 6 -6.23 32.98 -45.47
N LEU A 7 -5.42 32.39 -44.60
CA LEU A 7 -5.37 30.94 -44.42
C LEU A 7 -6.49 30.54 -43.45
N GLN A 8 -7.50 29.87 -43.95
CA GLN A 8 -8.51 29.22 -43.13
C GLN A 8 -7.94 27.92 -42.57
N ILE A 9 -7.74 27.84 -41.26
CA ILE A 9 -7.39 26.60 -40.53
C ILE A 9 -8.72 25.85 -40.32
N ALA A 10 -8.88 24.73 -41.03
CA ALA A 10 -9.95 23.78 -40.78
C ALA A 10 -9.65 23.01 -39.49
N VAL A 11 -10.45 23.26 -38.44
CA VAL A 11 -10.44 22.46 -37.22
C VAL A 11 -11.20 21.16 -37.52
N THR A 12 -10.47 20.09 -37.75
CA THR A 12 -11.03 18.74 -37.84
C THR A 12 -11.42 18.27 -36.44
N ALA A 13 -12.70 18.21 -36.14
CA ALA A 13 -13.20 17.61 -34.91
C ALA A 13 -12.87 16.12 -34.91
N LEU A 14 -11.98 15.70 -34.03
CA LEU A 14 -11.71 14.30 -33.77
C LEU A 14 -12.89 13.73 -32.99
N ALA A 15 -13.73 12.95 -33.67
CA ALA A 15 -14.78 12.17 -33.02
C ALA A 15 -14.11 11.13 -32.12
N LEU A 16 -14.19 11.34 -30.81
CA LEU A 16 -13.89 10.33 -29.82
C LEU A 16 -14.84 9.17 -30.03
N LEU A 17 -14.32 8.05 -30.49
CA LEU A 17 -15.00 6.75 -30.39
C LEU A 17 -15.21 6.48 -28.89
N SER A 18 -16.44 6.66 -28.44
CA SER A 18 -16.92 6.09 -27.19
C SER A 18 -16.90 4.56 -27.34
N ALA A 19 -15.79 3.93 -26.90
CA ALA A 19 -15.83 2.52 -26.57
C ALA A 19 -16.96 2.36 -25.55
N SER A 20 -17.89 1.47 -25.83
CA SER A 20 -18.97 1.10 -24.92
C SER A 20 -18.36 0.55 -23.63
N LEU A 21 -18.15 1.43 -22.65
CA LEU A 21 -18.03 1.05 -21.26
C LEU A 21 -19.32 0.28 -20.96
N GLY A 22 -19.19 -1.00 -20.55
CA GLY A 22 -20.32 -1.69 -19.97
C GLY A 22 -20.97 -0.72 -18.99
N SER A 23 -22.28 -0.51 -19.11
CA SER A 23 -23.02 0.51 -18.36
C SER A 23 -22.60 0.46 -16.91
N ALA A 24 -22.00 1.52 -16.41
CA ALA A 24 -21.69 1.64 -15.00
C ALA A 24 -23.01 1.48 -14.26
N GLN A 25 -23.12 0.45 -13.46
CA GLN A 25 -24.33 0.05 -12.79
C GLN A 25 -24.63 1.10 -11.73
N SER A 26 -25.73 1.82 -11.86
CA SER A 26 -26.19 2.69 -10.78
C SER A 26 -26.62 1.81 -9.61
N LEU A 27 -26.13 2.16 -8.42
CA LEU A 27 -26.33 1.37 -7.19
C LEU A 27 -26.75 2.29 -6.06
N ARG A 28 -27.79 1.89 -5.32
CA ARG A 28 -28.21 2.53 -4.08
C ARG A 28 -28.06 1.56 -2.91
N ILE A 29 -27.45 2.04 -1.84
CA ILE A 29 -27.28 1.27 -0.59
C ILE A 29 -28.15 1.92 0.46
N ASP A 30 -29.22 1.23 0.88
CA ASP A 30 -30.19 1.76 1.85
C ASP A 30 -29.84 1.34 3.29
N GLY A 31 -29.96 2.27 4.24
CA GLY A 31 -29.88 1.98 5.67
C GLY A 31 -28.49 1.61 6.19
N VAL A 32 -27.43 1.82 5.44
CA VAL A 32 -26.06 1.50 5.83
C VAL A 32 -25.50 2.52 6.82
N ARG A 33 -24.59 2.11 7.69
CA ARG A 33 -23.88 2.98 8.64
C ARG A 33 -22.51 3.37 8.08
N PRO A 34 -22.34 4.63 7.60
CA PRO A 34 -21.05 5.08 7.09
C PRO A 34 -20.03 5.23 8.23
N ILE A 35 -18.80 4.78 7.97
CA ILE A 35 -17.63 5.00 8.81
C ILE A 35 -16.59 5.69 7.94
N ASP A 36 -16.43 6.99 8.15
CA ASP A 36 -15.35 7.77 7.55
C ASP A 36 -14.26 7.98 8.61
N PRO A 37 -13.10 7.30 8.48
CA PRO A 37 -12.01 7.44 9.46
C PRO A 37 -11.40 8.84 9.51
N ALA A 38 -11.64 9.68 8.49
CA ALA A 38 -11.19 11.07 8.46
C ALA A 38 -12.19 12.03 9.11
N ALA A 39 -13.46 11.59 9.31
CA ALA A 39 -14.49 12.41 9.92
C ALA A 39 -14.54 12.23 11.44
N SER A 40 -14.71 13.34 12.16
CA SER A 40 -14.79 13.35 13.63
C SER A 40 -16.12 12.81 14.19
N THR A 41 -17.12 12.60 13.32
CA THR A 41 -18.49 12.24 13.74
C THR A 41 -18.97 10.96 13.06
N SER A 42 -19.59 10.09 13.85
CA SER A 42 -20.34 8.94 13.34
C SER A 42 -21.74 9.39 12.91
N SER A 43 -22.11 9.19 11.66
CA SER A 43 -23.48 9.38 11.20
C SER A 43 -24.35 8.15 11.52
N GLY A 44 -25.67 8.37 11.70
CA GLY A 44 -26.64 7.28 11.76
C GLY A 44 -26.78 6.55 10.41
N PRO A 45 -27.69 5.56 10.33
CA PRO A 45 -28.01 4.91 9.06
C PRO A 45 -28.38 5.93 7.98
N SER A 46 -27.83 5.74 6.78
CA SER A 46 -28.04 6.64 5.64
C SER A 46 -28.15 5.86 4.34
N THR A 47 -28.60 6.53 3.28
CA THR A 47 -28.62 6.00 1.92
C THR A 47 -27.43 6.57 1.14
N ILE A 48 -26.72 5.73 0.42
CA ILE A 48 -25.61 6.10 -0.46
C ILE A 48 -25.99 5.81 -1.89
N HIS A 49 -25.87 6.81 -2.76
CA HIS A 49 -26.12 6.69 -4.19
C HIS A 49 -24.81 6.66 -4.95
N ILE A 50 -24.70 5.74 -5.91
CA ILE A 50 -23.50 5.51 -6.73
C ILE A 50 -23.91 5.53 -8.18
N ALA A 51 -23.26 6.38 -8.98
CA ALA A 51 -23.39 6.42 -10.42
C ALA A 51 -22.01 6.62 -11.07
N ASP A 52 -21.75 5.94 -12.17
CA ASP A 52 -20.51 6.04 -12.96
C ASP A 52 -19.22 5.89 -12.13
N GLY A 53 -19.27 5.08 -11.07
CA GLY A 53 -18.12 4.85 -10.20
C GLY A 53 -17.87 5.92 -9.14
N TRP A 54 -18.82 6.84 -8.93
CA TRP A 54 -18.75 7.92 -7.95
C TRP A 54 -19.91 7.87 -6.97
N ILE A 55 -19.70 8.31 -5.75
CA ILE A 55 -20.79 8.64 -4.84
C ILE A 55 -21.40 9.96 -5.31
N VAL A 56 -22.71 9.97 -5.48
CA VAL A 56 -23.46 11.12 -6.02
C VAL A 56 -24.55 11.59 -5.05
N ASN A 57 -25.07 12.80 -5.26
CA ASN A 57 -26.27 13.24 -4.56
C ASN A 57 -27.50 12.49 -5.08
N PRO A 58 -28.57 12.32 -4.26
CA PRO A 58 -29.80 11.62 -4.68
C PRO A 58 -30.43 12.16 -5.97
N ALA A 59 -30.31 13.46 -6.24
CA ALA A 59 -30.85 14.09 -7.44
C ALA A 59 -30.06 13.78 -8.73
N GLU A 60 -28.86 13.21 -8.59
CA GLU A 60 -27.95 12.85 -9.69
C GLU A 60 -27.97 11.35 -9.98
N SER A 61 -28.74 10.58 -9.20
CA SER A 61 -28.87 9.14 -9.37
C SER A 61 -29.85 8.77 -10.50
N ALA A 62 -29.67 7.59 -11.08
CA ALA A 62 -30.52 7.10 -12.15
C ALA A 62 -31.84 6.53 -11.57
N ASP A 63 -32.92 6.59 -12.36
CA ASP A 63 -34.23 6.06 -11.96
C ASP A 63 -34.24 4.51 -11.85
N ASP A 64 -33.29 3.82 -12.48
CA ASP A 64 -33.19 2.36 -12.56
C ASP A 64 -32.04 1.76 -11.72
N GLU A 65 -31.71 2.39 -10.59
CA GLU A 65 -30.69 1.91 -9.68
C GLU A 65 -30.94 0.49 -9.16
N SER A 66 -29.89 -0.32 -9.12
CA SER A 66 -29.92 -1.55 -8.32
C SER A 66 -29.92 -1.20 -6.83
N ILE A 67 -30.77 -1.86 -6.03
CA ILE A 67 -30.90 -1.56 -4.60
C ILE A 67 -30.21 -2.64 -3.79
N LEU A 68 -29.32 -2.24 -2.88
CA LEU A 68 -28.68 -3.08 -1.89
C LEU A 68 -29.19 -2.70 -0.50
N ASP A 69 -29.78 -3.68 0.23
CA ASP A 69 -30.10 -3.49 1.64
C ASP A 69 -28.84 -3.49 2.48
N GLY A 70 -28.50 -2.33 3.02
CA GLY A 70 -27.38 -2.09 3.93
C GLY A 70 -27.75 -2.09 5.40
N SER A 71 -29.01 -2.42 5.74
CA SER A 71 -29.51 -2.43 7.12
C SER A 71 -28.64 -3.31 8.02
N GLY A 72 -28.12 -2.73 9.10
CA GLY A 72 -27.21 -3.42 10.03
C GLY A 72 -25.75 -3.53 9.55
N LEU A 73 -25.44 -3.12 8.31
CA LEU A 73 -24.09 -3.12 7.76
C LEU A 73 -23.36 -1.80 7.99
N PHE A 74 -22.04 -1.87 7.91
CA PHE A 74 -21.12 -0.74 8.04
C PHE A 74 -20.41 -0.52 6.71
N LEU A 75 -20.31 0.74 6.28
CA LEU A 75 -19.68 1.12 5.02
C LEU A 75 -18.40 1.91 5.29
N LEU A 76 -17.29 1.45 4.75
CA LEU A 76 -16.00 2.13 4.78
C LEU A 76 -15.54 2.50 3.37
N PRO A 77 -14.68 3.53 3.22
CA PRO A 77 -13.85 3.64 2.02
C PRO A 77 -13.05 2.35 1.84
N GLY A 78 -12.83 1.95 0.60
CA GLY A 78 -11.98 0.81 0.27
C GLY A 78 -10.57 1.00 0.81
N LEU A 79 -9.97 -0.09 1.29
CA LEU A 79 -8.64 -0.06 1.86
C LEU A 79 -7.58 0.12 0.77
N ALA A 80 -6.46 0.74 1.15
CA ALA A 80 -5.29 0.90 0.30
C ALA A 80 -4.07 0.21 0.92
N GLU A 81 -3.41 -0.64 0.12
CA GLU A 81 -2.14 -1.29 0.43
C GLU A 81 -1.00 -0.46 -0.18
N MET A 82 -0.24 0.24 0.66
CA MET A 82 0.76 1.21 0.20
C MET A 82 2.17 0.63 0.05
N HIS A 83 2.32 -0.69 0.22
CA HIS A 83 3.51 -1.44 -0.16
C HIS A 83 3.15 -2.83 -0.65
N ALA A 84 2.75 -2.92 -1.91
CA ALA A 84 2.39 -4.17 -2.58
C ALA A 84 3.46 -4.59 -3.60
N HIS A 85 3.57 -5.89 -3.82
CA HIS A 85 4.28 -6.44 -4.96
C HIS A 85 3.29 -7.07 -5.94
N VAL A 86 3.36 -6.64 -7.20
CA VAL A 86 2.61 -7.24 -8.29
C VAL A 86 3.54 -8.21 -9.02
N PRO A 87 3.12 -9.46 -9.29
CA PRO A 87 3.92 -10.40 -10.08
C PRO A 87 4.26 -9.85 -11.46
N PRO A 88 5.29 -10.43 -12.16
CA PRO A 88 5.59 -10.09 -13.53
C PRO A 88 4.35 -10.18 -14.43
N PHE A 89 4.17 -9.22 -15.31
CA PHE A 89 2.97 -9.07 -16.14
C PHE A 89 2.70 -10.28 -17.06
N ASP A 90 3.75 -10.97 -17.49
CA ASP A 90 3.68 -12.17 -18.32
C ASP A 90 3.18 -13.41 -17.55
N ASP A 91 3.27 -13.42 -16.22
CA ASP A 91 2.59 -14.42 -15.38
C ASP A 91 1.14 -13.99 -15.09
N GLY A 92 0.35 -13.92 -16.15
CA GLY A 92 -1.01 -13.36 -16.10
C GLY A 92 -1.93 -14.02 -15.08
N GLN A 93 -1.81 -15.35 -14.86
CA GLN A 93 -2.63 -16.05 -13.87
C GLN A 93 -2.25 -15.64 -12.43
N ARG A 94 -0.96 -15.56 -12.14
CA ARG A 94 -0.49 -15.14 -10.81
C ARG A 94 -0.80 -13.67 -10.53
N VAL A 95 -0.73 -12.81 -11.56
CA VAL A 95 -1.19 -11.43 -11.48
C VAL A 95 -2.66 -11.37 -11.10
N ASP A 96 -3.53 -12.13 -11.79
CA ASP A 96 -4.96 -12.18 -11.49
C ASP A 96 -5.24 -12.69 -10.08
N ASP A 97 -4.54 -13.73 -9.64
CA ASP A 97 -4.71 -14.30 -8.30
C ASP A 97 -4.35 -13.27 -7.22
N VAL A 98 -3.21 -12.59 -7.35
CA VAL A 98 -2.78 -11.55 -6.42
C VAL A 98 -3.77 -10.37 -6.36
N LEU A 99 -4.24 -9.90 -7.52
CA LEU A 99 -5.20 -8.80 -7.59
C LEU A 99 -6.56 -9.17 -6.97
N ARG A 100 -7.04 -10.40 -7.21
CA ARG A 100 -8.29 -10.90 -6.64
C ARG A 100 -8.18 -11.13 -5.14
N LEU A 101 -7.04 -11.60 -4.64
CA LEU A 101 -6.78 -11.69 -3.20
C LEU A 101 -6.89 -10.32 -2.53
N PHE A 102 -6.25 -9.28 -3.06
CA PHE A 102 -6.40 -7.92 -2.56
C PHE A 102 -7.88 -7.48 -2.54
N LEU A 103 -8.57 -7.63 -3.67
CA LEU A 103 -9.96 -7.19 -3.81
C LEU A 103 -10.88 -7.94 -2.82
N ALA A 104 -10.72 -9.26 -2.68
CA ALA A 104 -11.56 -10.08 -1.81
C ALA A 104 -11.39 -9.75 -0.32
N HIS A 105 -10.28 -9.10 0.04
CA HIS A 105 -10.03 -8.59 1.39
C HIS A 105 -10.32 -7.08 1.52
N GLY A 106 -11.08 -6.49 0.59
CA GLY A 106 -11.50 -5.08 0.68
C GLY A 106 -10.43 -4.06 0.27
N VAL A 107 -9.32 -4.50 -0.30
CA VAL A 107 -8.28 -3.62 -0.81
C VAL A 107 -8.66 -3.17 -2.22
N THR A 108 -8.95 -1.89 -2.39
CA THR A 108 -9.38 -1.30 -3.67
C THR A 108 -8.30 -0.46 -4.35
N THR A 109 -7.21 -0.18 -3.66
CA THR A 109 -6.03 0.52 -4.18
C THR A 109 -4.76 -0.16 -3.71
N ILE A 110 -3.79 -0.36 -4.61
CA ILE A 110 -2.46 -0.89 -4.28
C ILE A 110 -1.37 0.03 -4.86
N ARG A 111 -0.29 0.20 -4.10
CA ARG A 111 0.93 0.84 -4.58
C ARG A 111 2.00 -0.24 -4.83
N GLY A 112 2.25 -0.54 -6.11
CA GLY A 112 3.24 -1.52 -6.55
C GLY A 112 4.66 -0.99 -6.39
N MET A 113 5.42 -1.53 -5.42
CA MET A 113 6.73 -1.04 -5.00
C MET A 113 7.91 -1.70 -5.73
N LEU A 114 7.66 -2.54 -6.72
CA LEU A 114 8.66 -3.12 -7.63
C LEU A 114 8.01 -3.30 -9.00
N GLY A 115 8.03 -2.22 -9.79
CA GLY A 115 7.36 -2.21 -11.08
C GLY A 115 8.25 -2.65 -12.24
N GLU A 116 7.58 -2.82 -13.37
CA GLU A 116 8.17 -3.15 -14.67
C GLU A 116 7.32 -2.53 -15.80
N PRO A 117 7.78 -2.54 -17.07
CA PRO A 117 7.01 -1.94 -18.17
C PRO A 117 5.60 -2.51 -18.33
N GLY A 118 5.39 -3.82 -18.12
CA GLY A 118 4.08 -4.46 -18.20
C GLY A 118 3.07 -3.92 -17.18
N HIS A 119 3.52 -3.41 -16.04
CA HIS A 119 2.63 -2.83 -15.03
C HIS A 119 1.97 -1.52 -15.48
N LEU A 120 2.52 -0.80 -16.45
CA LEU A 120 1.84 0.34 -17.07
C LEU A 120 0.62 -0.11 -17.89
N VAL A 121 0.73 -1.23 -18.61
CA VAL A 121 -0.40 -1.85 -19.31
C VAL A 121 -1.43 -2.37 -18.30
N LEU A 122 -0.97 -3.08 -17.27
CA LEU A 122 -1.83 -3.59 -16.21
C LEU A 122 -2.65 -2.47 -15.54
N ARG A 123 -2.01 -1.33 -15.26
CA ARG A 123 -2.68 -0.15 -14.69
C ARG A 123 -3.83 0.34 -15.58
N GLN A 124 -3.63 0.36 -16.91
CA GLN A 124 -4.67 0.74 -17.87
C GLN A 124 -5.81 -0.28 -17.90
N GLN A 125 -5.51 -1.59 -17.93
CA GLN A 125 -6.50 -2.67 -17.90
C GLN A 125 -7.36 -2.63 -16.63
N LEU A 126 -6.76 -2.34 -15.47
CA LEU A 126 -7.48 -2.17 -14.21
C LEU A 126 -8.33 -0.91 -14.17
N ALA A 127 -7.85 0.18 -14.80
CA ALA A 127 -8.60 1.43 -14.88
C ALA A 127 -9.79 1.35 -15.83
N SER A 128 -9.67 0.60 -16.93
CA SER A 128 -10.77 0.39 -17.90
C SER A 128 -11.76 -0.70 -17.48
N GLY A 129 -11.46 -1.48 -16.42
CA GLY A 129 -12.27 -2.63 -16.01
C GLY A 129 -12.08 -3.88 -16.88
N GLU A 130 -11.15 -3.88 -17.84
CA GLU A 130 -10.77 -5.06 -18.63
C GLU A 130 -10.23 -6.17 -17.73
N ARG A 131 -9.52 -5.80 -16.65
CA ARG A 131 -9.04 -6.72 -15.63
C ARG A 131 -9.62 -6.38 -14.27
N ILE A 132 -10.01 -7.41 -13.50
CA ILE A 132 -10.60 -7.25 -12.17
C ILE A 132 -9.49 -7.14 -11.13
N GLY A 133 -9.54 -6.09 -10.30
CA GLY A 133 -8.60 -5.89 -9.21
C GLY A 133 -8.63 -4.47 -8.66
N PRO A 134 -7.76 -4.16 -7.69
CA PRO A 134 -7.58 -2.82 -7.16
C PRO A 134 -7.09 -1.83 -8.21
N ARG A 135 -7.24 -0.54 -7.94
CA ARG A 135 -6.50 0.52 -8.63
C ARG A 135 -5.00 0.32 -8.41
N LEU A 136 -4.22 0.37 -9.48
CA LEU A 136 -2.77 0.23 -9.40
C LEU A 136 -2.09 1.60 -9.53
N ILE A 137 -1.27 1.93 -8.54
CA ILE A 137 -0.25 2.98 -8.57
C ILE A 137 1.08 2.25 -8.69
N THR A 138 1.90 2.51 -9.71
CA THR A 138 3.09 1.70 -9.96
C THR A 138 4.37 2.52 -10.06
N SER A 139 5.43 2.01 -9.41
CA SER A 139 6.79 2.44 -9.68
C SER A 139 7.31 1.81 -10.97
N GLY A 140 8.42 2.32 -11.47
CA GLY A 140 9.26 1.61 -12.43
C GLY A 140 10.17 0.56 -11.75
N PRO A 141 11.09 -0.05 -12.53
CA PRO A 141 12.15 -0.88 -11.98
C PRO A 141 12.97 -0.13 -10.93
N SER A 142 13.40 -0.84 -9.87
CA SER A 142 14.00 -0.19 -8.72
C SER A 142 15.33 0.48 -9.01
N LEU A 143 15.55 1.65 -8.37
CA LEU A 143 16.82 2.34 -8.32
C LEU A 143 17.61 1.82 -7.10
N ASN A 144 18.71 1.12 -7.34
CA ASN A 144 19.54 0.50 -6.32
C ASN A 144 21.03 0.68 -6.61
N GLY A 145 21.90 0.11 -5.78
CA GLY A 145 23.35 0.23 -5.96
C GLY A 145 23.88 -0.30 -7.28
N SER A 146 23.21 -1.27 -7.91
CA SER A 146 23.59 -1.83 -9.20
C SER A 146 23.03 -1.04 -10.37
N SER A 147 21.72 -0.75 -10.36
CA SER A 147 21.05 -0.03 -11.46
C SER A 147 21.47 1.45 -11.54
N ALA A 148 21.55 2.13 -10.39
CA ALA A 148 22.01 3.50 -10.24
C ALA A 148 23.49 3.53 -9.80
N SER A 149 24.36 2.83 -10.51
CA SER A 149 25.76 2.58 -10.15
C SER A 149 26.64 3.84 -10.08
N ASN A 150 26.20 4.95 -10.69
CA ASN A 150 26.82 6.27 -10.61
C ASN A 150 25.78 7.36 -10.82
N ALA A 151 26.13 8.61 -10.52
CA ALA A 151 25.22 9.76 -10.63
C ALA A 151 24.61 9.94 -12.04
N GLY A 152 25.37 9.63 -13.09
CA GLY A 152 24.89 9.70 -14.48
C GLY A 152 23.84 8.61 -14.78
N ALA A 153 24.07 7.37 -14.31
CA ALA A 153 23.11 6.29 -14.44
C ALA A 153 21.84 6.58 -13.64
N ALA A 154 21.99 7.04 -12.40
CA ALA A 154 20.88 7.44 -11.53
C ALA A 154 19.98 8.48 -12.25
N ARG A 155 20.57 9.55 -12.76
CA ARG A 155 19.83 10.59 -13.49
C ARG A 155 19.11 10.05 -14.73
N ARG A 156 19.77 9.20 -15.56
CA ARG A 156 19.12 8.60 -16.74
C ARG A 156 17.91 7.74 -16.38
N LEU A 157 18.00 6.95 -15.29
CA LEU A 157 16.89 6.12 -14.83
C LEU A 157 15.69 6.96 -14.38
N VAL A 158 15.93 8.04 -13.63
CA VAL A 158 14.86 8.96 -13.21
C VAL A 158 14.17 9.58 -14.42
N LEU A 159 14.93 10.09 -15.39
CA LEU A 159 14.40 10.66 -16.63
C LEU A 159 13.56 9.63 -17.39
N ALA A 160 14.10 8.44 -17.63
CA ALA A 160 13.41 7.38 -18.38
C ALA A 160 12.11 6.92 -17.70
N GLN A 161 12.11 6.77 -16.37
CA GLN A 161 10.91 6.36 -15.64
C GLN A 161 9.86 7.47 -15.59
N SER A 162 10.26 8.72 -15.45
CA SER A 162 9.35 9.86 -15.53
C SER A 162 8.73 9.98 -16.92
N GLU A 163 9.52 9.83 -17.98
CA GLU A 163 9.06 9.88 -19.39
C GLU A 163 8.11 8.71 -19.71
N ALA A 164 8.38 7.52 -19.17
CA ALA A 164 7.52 6.35 -19.32
C ALA A 164 6.14 6.49 -18.61
N GLY A 165 6.00 7.46 -17.71
CA GLY A 165 4.75 7.75 -17.01
C GLY A 165 4.49 6.88 -15.80
N TYR A 166 5.55 6.39 -15.12
CA TYR A 166 5.40 5.78 -13.80
C TYR A 166 4.96 6.82 -12.75
N ASP A 167 4.18 6.36 -11.76
CA ASP A 167 3.59 7.25 -10.76
C ASP A 167 4.60 7.76 -9.72
N PHE A 168 5.67 6.99 -9.48
CA PHE A 168 6.76 7.32 -8.55
C PHE A 168 7.99 6.44 -8.81
N LEU A 169 9.09 6.72 -8.10
CA LEU A 169 10.34 5.95 -8.18
C LEU A 169 10.52 5.11 -6.92
N LYS A 170 10.91 3.84 -7.08
CA LYS A 170 11.25 2.95 -5.96
C LYS A 170 12.75 2.95 -5.72
N LEU A 171 13.16 3.29 -4.50
CA LEU A 171 14.52 3.12 -4.02
C LEU A 171 14.68 1.76 -3.34
N HIS A 172 15.79 1.06 -3.66
CA HIS A 172 16.23 -0.17 -2.98
C HIS A 172 17.63 0.02 -2.39
N PRO A 173 18.11 -0.89 -1.51
CA PRO A 173 19.41 -0.79 -0.88
C PRO A 173 20.60 -0.70 -1.84
N GLY A 174 21.74 -0.22 -1.31
CA GLY A 174 23.02 -0.15 -2.02
C GLY A 174 23.33 1.21 -2.66
N LEU A 175 22.44 2.20 -2.59
CA LEU A 175 22.73 3.56 -3.05
C LEU A 175 23.81 4.19 -2.18
N VAL A 176 24.71 4.93 -2.82
CA VAL A 176 25.71 5.80 -2.15
C VAL A 176 25.21 7.24 -2.15
N PRO A 177 25.72 8.11 -1.26
CA PRO A 177 25.23 9.50 -1.12
C PRO A 177 25.19 10.30 -2.40
N GLY A 178 26.22 10.16 -3.26
CA GLY A 178 26.29 10.89 -4.54
C GLY A 178 25.22 10.48 -5.55
N ASN A 179 24.88 9.18 -5.59
CA ASN A 179 23.86 8.65 -6.49
C ASN A 179 22.47 9.00 -5.98
N PHE A 180 22.23 8.90 -4.66
CA PHE A 180 21.02 9.35 -4.01
C PHE A 180 20.75 10.84 -4.28
N ALA A 181 21.74 11.70 -4.09
CA ALA A 181 21.62 13.13 -4.38
C ALA A 181 21.39 13.45 -5.88
N ALA A 182 21.82 12.57 -6.79
CA ALA A 182 21.51 12.71 -8.22
C ALA A 182 20.05 12.30 -8.51
N ILE A 183 19.53 11.25 -7.86
CA ILE A 183 18.12 10.87 -7.92
C ILE A 183 17.25 12.00 -7.40
N ASP A 184 17.52 12.46 -6.18
CA ASP A 184 16.80 13.52 -5.48
C ASP A 184 16.64 14.78 -6.34
N ARG A 185 17.75 15.39 -6.75
CA ARG A 185 17.74 16.60 -7.61
C ARG A 185 17.02 16.40 -8.94
N THR A 186 17.13 15.21 -9.55
CA THR A 186 16.49 14.96 -10.84
C THR A 186 14.99 14.72 -10.68
N ALA A 187 14.61 14.01 -9.63
CA ALA A 187 13.21 13.76 -9.30
C ALA A 187 12.48 15.07 -8.94
N ASP A 188 13.10 15.91 -8.12
CA ASP A 188 12.58 17.24 -7.77
C ASP A 188 12.37 18.12 -9.02
N ALA A 189 13.36 18.20 -9.89
CA ALA A 189 13.29 18.97 -11.14
C ALA A 189 12.16 18.50 -12.10
N LEU A 190 11.75 17.23 -12.02
CA LEU A 190 10.69 16.63 -12.83
C LEU A 190 9.33 16.56 -12.10
N GLY A 191 9.30 16.86 -10.80
CA GLY A 191 8.11 16.70 -9.96
C GLY A 191 7.67 15.26 -9.77
N ILE A 192 8.56 14.26 -9.96
CA ILE A 192 8.27 12.85 -9.69
C ILE A 192 8.71 12.46 -8.28
N ARG A 193 7.80 11.93 -7.48
CA ARG A 193 8.12 11.49 -6.11
C ARG A 193 8.92 10.20 -6.11
N TYR A 194 9.70 9.99 -5.06
CA TYR A 194 10.41 8.75 -4.82
C TYR A 194 10.25 8.29 -3.36
N GLY A 195 10.30 6.98 -3.14
CA GLY A 195 10.15 6.37 -1.83
C GLY A 195 10.72 4.96 -1.78
N GLY A 196 10.60 4.31 -0.63
CA GLY A 196 11.11 2.97 -0.40
C GLY A 196 12.21 2.93 0.65
N HIS A 197 13.26 2.17 0.38
CA HIS A 197 14.35 1.95 1.33
C HIS A 197 15.24 3.18 1.54
N VAL A 198 15.85 3.23 2.72
CA VAL A 198 16.97 4.10 3.04
C VAL A 198 18.25 3.26 3.06
N SER A 199 19.09 3.40 2.03
CA SER A 199 20.37 2.69 1.99
C SER A 199 21.26 3.09 3.17
N ILE A 200 21.95 2.12 3.80
CA ILE A 200 22.84 2.35 4.96
C ILE A 200 23.85 3.48 4.67
N GLY A 201 24.45 3.51 3.47
CA GLY A 201 25.39 4.56 3.07
C GLY A 201 24.77 5.95 2.92
N VAL A 202 23.47 6.03 2.64
CA VAL A 202 22.71 7.31 2.58
C VAL A 202 22.39 7.78 3.99
N GLY A 203 21.82 6.90 4.81
CA GLY A 203 21.40 7.18 6.18
C GLY A 203 20.11 8.00 6.28
N LEU A 204 19.43 7.83 7.43
CA LEU A 204 18.13 8.44 7.69
C LEU A 204 18.16 9.98 7.61
N ASP A 205 19.22 10.62 8.13
CA ASP A 205 19.31 12.08 8.15
C ASP A 205 19.29 12.70 6.73
N ARG A 206 19.93 12.04 5.75
CA ARG A 206 19.87 12.51 4.36
C ARG A 206 18.51 12.25 3.72
N ALA A 207 17.87 11.12 4.03
CA ALA A 207 16.54 10.83 3.52
C ALA A 207 15.51 11.83 4.06
N LEU A 208 15.58 12.18 5.35
CA LEU A 208 14.73 13.21 5.96
C LEU A 208 15.02 14.60 5.40
N ALA A 209 16.29 14.98 5.25
CA ALA A 209 16.68 16.28 4.69
C ALA A 209 16.26 16.47 3.23
N ALA A 210 16.20 15.37 2.46
CA ALA A 210 15.72 15.34 1.07
C ALA A 210 14.19 15.23 0.98
N ALA A 211 13.46 15.18 2.10
CA ALA A 211 12.03 14.96 2.15
C ALA A 211 11.57 13.76 1.28
N GLN A 212 12.30 12.62 1.36
CA GLN A 212 11.93 11.39 0.65
C GLN A 212 10.45 11.09 0.89
N ALA A 213 9.64 10.94 -0.15
CA ALA A 213 8.18 10.95 -0.03
C ALA A 213 7.65 9.87 0.92
N THR A 214 8.23 8.64 0.87
CA THR A 214 8.00 7.61 1.90
C THR A 214 9.30 6.93 2.30
N ILE A 215 9.43 6.66 3.61
CA ILE A 215 10.40 5.68 4.12
C ILE A 215 9.62 4.43 4.47
N ASP A 216 9.93 3.34 3.75
CA ASP A 216 9.26 2.08 3.92
C ASP A 216 10.08 1.19 4.88
N HIS A 217 9.41 0.24 5.56
CA HIS A 217 10.01 -0.70 6.52
C HIS A 217 10.61 -0.04 7.77
N LEU A 218 10.44 1.27 7.97
CA LEU A 218 11.17 2.08 8.96
C LEU A 218 12.70 1.91 8.80
N ASP A 219 13.18 1.86 7.53
CA ASP A 219 14.60 1.74 7.22
C ASP A 219 15.39 2.93 7.78
N GLY A 220 16.49 2.63 8.46
CA GLY A 220 17.36 3.63 9.07
C GLY A 220 16.90 4.13 10.45
N TYR A 221 15.64 3.87 10.86
CA TYR A 221 15.13 4.32 12.16
C TYR A 221 15.77 3.57 13.32
N VAL A 222 15.85 2.23 13.23
CA VAL A 222 16.48 1.42 14.29
C VAL A 222 17.95 1.77 14.44
N GLU A 223 18.64 1.98 13.33
CA GLU A 223 20.02 2.46 13.32
C GLU A 223 20.14 3.82 14.02
N ALA A 224 19.21 4.74 13.79
CA ALA A 224 19.22 6.08 14.42
C ALA A 224 18.95 6.02 15.95
N LEU A 225 18.33 4.95 16.44
CA LEU A 225 18.12 4.71 17.88
C LEU A 225 19.39 4.19 18.59
N VAL A 226 20.42 3.78 17.84
CA VAL A 226 21.69 3.33 18.41
C VAL A 226 22.68 4.51 18.43
N PRO A 227 23.32 4.83 19.58
CA PRO A 227 24.30 5.90 19.65
C PRO A 227 25.45 5.71 18.68
N ASP A 228 25.95 6.79 18.09
CA ASP A 228 27.06 6.73 17.14
C ASP A 228 28.35 6.14 17.74
N THR A 229 28.51 6.29 19.06
CA THR A 229 29.65 5.76 19.82
C THR A 229 29.49 4.28 20.20
N HIS A 230 28.32 3.67 19.99
CA HIS A 230 28.06 2.30 20.37
C HIS A 230 28.80 1.32 19.43
N PRO A 231 29.49 0.29 19.97
CA PRO A 231 30.28 -0.68 19.16
C PRO A 231 29.45 -1.37 18.05
N ALA A 232 28.15 -1.62 18.27
CA ALA A 232 27.28 -2.24 17.30
C ALA A 232 27.16 -1.43 15.98
N ARG A 233 27.44 -0.11 16.00
CA ARG A 233 27.46 0.75 14.78
C ARG A 233 28.60 0.40 13.83
N GLN A 234 29.64 -0.30 14.31
CA GLN A 234 30.77 -0.75 13.50
C GLN A 234 30.48 -2.09 12.80
N GLY A 235 29.45 -2.81 13.24
CA GLY A 235 29.01 -4.07 12.68
C GLY A 235 28.01 -3.93 11.54
N THR A 236 27.56 -5.07 11.02
CA THR A 236 26.46 -5.13 10.07
C THR A 236 25.12 -5.06 10.81
N PRO A 237 24.27 -4.05 10.60
CA PRO A 237 23.02 -3.90 11.35
C PRO A 237 22.00 -5.02 11.06
N GLY A 238 22.23 -5.81 10.02
CA GLY A 238 21.25 -6.74 9.48
C GLY A 238 20.17 -6.02 8.64
N LEU A 239 19.19 -6.76 8.14
CA LEU A 239 18.06 -6.22 7.41
C LEU A 239 17.23 -5.34 8.37
N PHE A 240 16.97 -4.09 8.02
CA PHE A 240 16.17 -3.13 8.81
C PHE A 240 16.67 -2.89 10.25
N GLY A 241 17.96 -3.08 10.52
CA GLY A 241 18.50 -2.96 11.88
C GLY A 241 18.23 -4.16 12.78
N PHE A 242 17.83 -5.31 12.22
CA PHE A 242 17.40 -6.53 12.92
C PHE A 242 18.40 -7.05 13.98
N LYS A 243 19.71 -6.81 13.78
CA LYS A 243 20.77 -7.23 14.71
C LYS A 243 21.13 -6.19 15.77
N LEU A 244 20.44 -5.07 15.82
CA LEU A 244 20.77 -3.96 16.70
C LEU A 244 19.92 -3.93 17.99
N GLY A 245 19.04 -4.90 18.21
CA GLY A 245 18.06 -4.88 19.31
C GLY A 245 18.62 -4.53 20.67
N ASP A 246 19.78 -5.12 21.07
CA ASP A 246 20.42 -4.88 22.36
C ASP A 246 21.02 -3.47 22.50
N ALA A 247 21.29 -2.81 21.37
CA ALA A 247 21.94 -1.49 21.36
C ALA A 247 20.93 -0.32 21.26
N ILE A 248 19.62 -0.61 21.19
CA ILE A 248 18.58 0.40 21.04
C ILE A 248 18.40 1.21 22.31
N GLU A 249 18.46 2.54 22.19
CA GLU A 249 18.07 3.52 23.20
C GLU A 249 16.66 4.02 22.91
N PHE A 250 15.68 3.56 23.70
CA PHE A 250 14.25 3.92 23.53
C PHE A 250 13.97 5.41 23.77
N GLU A 251 14.78 6.08 24.57
CA GLU A 251 14.69 7.50 24.90
C GLU A 251 14.86 8.40 23.68
N ARG A 252 15.43 7.89 22.59
CA ARG A 252 15.63 8.61 21.33
C ARG A 252 14.39 8.63 20.44
N ILE A 253 13.38 7.80 20.73
CA ILE A 253 12.23 7.56 19.84
C ILE A 253 11.45 8.85 19.61
N GLU A 254 11.09 9.58 20.66
CA GLU A 254 10.23 10.78 20.58
C GLU A 254 10.91 11.86 19.72
N ALA A 255 12.18 12.18 20.02
CA ALA A 255 12.92 13.18 19.25
C ALA A 255 13.09 12.79 17.77
N LEU A 256 13.21 11.47 17.47
CA LEU A 256 13.31 10.98 16.12
C LEU A 256 11.97 11.10 15.37
N ALA A 257 10.86 10.82 16.05
CA ALA A 257 9.52 10.99 15.51
C ALA A 257 9.20 12.47 15.21
N GLU A 258 9.55 13.39 16.10
CA GLU A 258 9.40 14.84 15.90
C GLU A 258 10.21 15.33 14.69
N ARG A 259 11.45 14.86 14.52
CA ARG A 259 12.29 15.18 13.36
C ARG A 259 11.67 14.67 12.06
N THR A 260 11.09 13.49 12.09
CA THR A 260 10.40 12.90 10.91
C THR A 260 9.17 13.72 10.53
N ALA A 261 8.36 14.10 11.53
CA ALA A 261 7.19 14.95 11.32
C ALA A 261 7.58 16.32 10.75
N ALA A 262 8.63 16.95 11.31
CA ALA A 262 9.15 18.23 10.81
C ALA A 262 9.67 18.16 9.37
N ALA A 263 10.19 16.99 8.94
CA ALA A 263 10.63 16.75 7.56
C ALA A 263 9.46 16.50 6.58
N GLY A 264 8.23 16.30 7.07
CA GLY A 264 7.06 16.00 6.24
C GLY A 264 7.11 14.64 5.56
N VAL A 265 7.95 13.73 6.03
CA VAL A 265 8.15 12.39 5.46
C VAL A 265 7.05 11.43 5.93
N TRP A 266 6.49 10.68 4.98
CA TRP A 266 5.54 9.62 5.29
C TRP A 266 6.24 8.28 5.52
N ASN A 267 5.60 7.39 6.27
CA ASN A 267 6.17 6.09 6.62
C ASN A 267 5.21 4.96 6.27
N VAL A 268 5.76 3.86 5.75
CA VAL A 268 5.04 2.59 5.55
C VAL A 268 5.78 1.52 6.35
N PRO A 269 5.41 1.29 7.61
CA PRO A 269 6.15 0.43 8.53
C PRO A 269 6.32 -1.00 8.07
N THR A 270 5.35 -1.58 7.37
CA THR A 270 5.30 -3.02 7.03
C THR A 270 5.58 -3.89 8.28
N GLN A 271 4.94 -3.52 9.38
CA GLN A 271 5.22 -4.13 10.67
C GLN A 271 4.96 -5.63 10.65
N VAL A 272 3.92 -6.07 9.95
CA VAL A 272 3.58 -7.50 9.81
C VAL A 272 4.73 -8.31 9.20
N LEU A 273 5.49 -7.77 8.26
CA LEU A 273 6.67 -8.43 7.70
C LEU A 273 7.73 -8.66 8.77
N LEU A 274 8.00 -7.64 9.59
CA LEU A 274 9.03 -7.71 10.62
C LEU A 274 8.61 -8.59 11.80
N GLU A 275 7.33 -8.62 12.15
CA GLU A 275 6.77 -9.57 13.11
C GLU A 275 6.94 -11.03 12.61
N ASN A 276 6.65 -11.29 11.32
CA ASN A 276 6.86 -12.61 10.73
C ASN A 276 8.36 -13.00 10.76
N LEU A 277 9.26 -12.08 10.43
CA LEU A 277 10.70 -12.32 10.45
C LEU A 277 11.23 -12.56 11.87
N ALA A 278 10.67 -11.92 12.88
CA ALA A 278 11.03 -12.06 14.28
C ALA A 278 10.24 -13.16 15.02
N ALA A 279 9.22 -13.77 14.38
CA ALA A 279 8.31 -14.70 15.01
C ALA A 279 9.06 -15.84 15.76
N ALA A 280 8.78 -16.02 17.03
CA ALA A 280 9.38 -17.08 17.83
C ALA A 280 8.85 -18.46 17.43
N ASP A 281 7.60 -18.54 17.09
CA ASP A 281 6.86 -19.74 16.71
C ASP A 281 6.55 -19.74 15.22
N LEU A 282 7.45 -20.35 14.43
CA LEU A 282 7.27 -20.51 12.98
C LEU A 282 6.25 -21.61 12.63
N GLU A 283 6.03 -22.57 13.54
CA GLU A 283 5.06 -23.64 13.31
C GLU A 283 3.64 -23.06 13.30
N THR A 284 3.27 -22.27 14.30
CA THR A 284 1.98 -21.55 14.32
C THR A 284 1.85 -20.60 13.14
N LEU A 285 2.89 -19.86 12.78
CA LEU A 285 2.87 -18.96 11.63
C LEU A 285 2.63 -19.72 10.32
N ALA A 286 3.25 -20.89 10.15
CA ALA A 286 3.06 -21.76 8.99
C ALA A 286 1.68 -22.44 8.91
N GLN A 287 0.86 -22.37 9.97
CA GLN A 287 -0.50 -22.89 10.01
C GLN A 287 -1.56 -21.80 9.79
N ALA A 288 -1.14 -20.55 9.49
CA ALA A 288 -2.08 -19.44 9.28
C ALA A 288 -3.07 -19.77 8.14
N PRO A 289 -4.40 -19.59 8.33
CA PRO A 289 -5.40 -19.96 7.34
C PRO A 289 -5.22 -19.33 5.96
N ALA A 290 -4.64 -18.15 5.89
CA ALA A 290 -4.36 -17.44 4.65
C ALA A 290 -3.30 -18.15 3.79
N LEU A 291 -2.46 -19.01 4.36
CA LEU A 291 -1.43 -19.75 3.61
C LEU A 291 -2.00 -20.78 2.63
N ARG A 292 -3.30 -21.08 2.69
CA ARG A 292 -3.98 -21.88 1.64
C ARG A 292 -3.88 -21.28 0.24
N PHE A 293 -3.51 -19.99 0.13
CA PHE A 293 -3.29 -19.29 -1.14
C PHE A 293 -1.81 -19.28 -1.58
N VAL A 294 -0.94 -19.97 -0.84
CA VAL A 294 0.50 -20.05 -1.11
C VAL A 294 0.88 -21.51 -1.28
N ASP A 295 1.59 -21.84 -2.35
CA ASP A 295 2.02 -23.21 -2.60
C ASP A 295 3.01 -23.72 -1.52
N ALA A 296 3.04 -25.04 -1.34
CA ALA A 296 3.81 -25.67 -0.27
C ALA A 296 5.33 -25.42 -0.40
N ALA A 297 5.85 -25.35 -1.63
CA ALA A 297 7.27 -25.09 -1.88
C ALA A 297 7.65 -23.67 -1.43
N THR A 298 6.80 -22.66 -1.75
CA THR A 298 6.98 -21.29 -1.30
C THR A 298 6.88 -21.18 0.23
N GLN A 299 5.92 -21.87 0.86
CA GLN A 299 5.81 -21.89 2.34
C GLN A 299 7.06 -22.47 2.98
N ALA A 300 7.57 -23.60 2.49
CA ALA A 300 8.79 -24.22 2.99
C ALA A 300 10.03 -23.30 2.81
N ALA A 301 10.14 -22.62 1.66
CA ALA A 301 11.19 -21.65 1.41
C ALA A 301 11.12 -20.45 2.38
N TRP A 302 9.93 -20.00 2.76
CA TRP A 302 9.76 -18.94 3.76
C TRP A 302 10.19 -19.37 5.16
N VAL A 303 9.83 -20.59 5.58
CA VAL A 303 10.29 -21.16 6.87
C VAL A 303 11.82 -21.20 6.92
N GLU A 304 12.45 -21.74 5.87
CA GLU A 304 13.91 -21.81 5.78
C GLU A 304 14.55 -20.42 5.79
N ARG A 305 13.99 -19.47 5.01
CA ARG A 305 14.47 -18.09 4.93
C ARG A 305 14.43 -17.39 6.29
N VAL A 306 13.33 -17.48 7.01
CA VAL A 306 13.18 -16.86 8.34
C VAL A 306 14.15 -17.53 9.34
N SER A 307 14.27 -18.87 9.32
CA SER A 307 15.18 -19.60 10.17
C SER A 307 16.64 -19.17 9.96
N GLN A 308 17.07 -19.01 8.70
CA GLN A 308 18.41 -18.53 8.35
C GLN A 308 18.64 -17.08 8.80
N MET A 309 17.66 -16.20 8.62
CA MET A 309 17.79 -14.79 9.02
C MET A 309 17.92 -14.61 10.54
N ARG A 310 17.25 -15.47 11.31
CA ARG A 310 17.28 -15.45 12.78
C ARG A 310 18.49 -16.14 13.37
N ALA A 311 19.17 -16.98 12.59
CA ALA A 311 20.29 -17.76 13.09
C ALA A 311 21.36 -16.88 13.77
N GLY A 312 21.68 -17.21 15.01
CA GLY A 312 22.66 -16.48 15.82
C GLY A 312 22.21 -15.12 16.37
N THR A 313 20.90 -14.79 16.27
CA THR A 313 20.35 -13.59 16.92
C THR A 313 19.65 -13.98 18.22
N ASP A 314 19.94 -13.25 19.30
CA ASP A 314 19.31 -13.47 20.61
C ASP A 314 17.79 -13.17 20.51
N PRO A 315 16.89 -14.07 20.96
CA PRO A 315 15.46 -13.83 21.01
C PRO A 315 15.08 -12.57 21.79
N ALA A 316 15.79 -12.22 22.86
CA ALA A 316 15.53 -10.99 23.61
C ALA A 316 15.88 -9.75 22.79
N ALA A 317 16.96 -9.76 22.00
CA ALA A 317 17.32 -8.69 21.08
C ALA A 317 16.26 -8.53 19.98
N LEU A 318 15.72 -9.63 19.44
CA LEU A 318 14.60 -9.58 18.47
C LEU A 318 13.35 -8.96 19.08
N GLN A 319 13.01 -9.33 20.32
CA GLN A 319 11.85 -8.75 20.99
C GLN A 319 12.05 -7.24 21.20
N ARG A 320 13.22 -6.79 21.66
CA ARG A 320 13.54 -5.37 21.80
C ARG A 320 13.46 -4.62 20.46
N PHE A 321 13.90 -5.24 19.38
CA PHE A 321 13.76 -4.68 18.02
C PHE A 321 12.28 -4.47 17.65
N ILE A 322 11.41 -5.46 17.89
CA ILE A 322 9.98 -5.35 17.63
C ILE A 322 9.33 -4.30 18.54
N ASP A 323 9.67 -4.28 19.82
CA ASP A 323 9.15 -3.29 20.77
C ASP A 323 9.52 -1.85 20.37
N ALA A 324 10.76 -1.66 19.90
CA ALA A 324 11.22 -0.37 19.42
C ALA A 324 10.40 0.11 18.19
N ARG A 325 10.13 -0.79 17.26
CA ARG A 325 9.33 -0.49 16.06
C ARG A 325 7.88 -0.15 16.41
N ARG A 326 7.24 -0.91 17.32
CA ARG A 326 5.88 -0.61 17.80
C ARG A 326 5.82 0.76 18.47
N ARG A 327 6.80 1.10 19.33
CA ARG A 327 6.90 2.43 19.94
C ARG A 327 7.17 3.52 18.91
N LEU A 328 8.00 3.27 17.89
CA LEU A 328 8.23 4.21 16.79
C LEU A 328 6.93 4.50 16.01
N ILE A 329 6.13 3.49 15.69
CA ILE A 329 4.85 3.67 15.00
C ILE A 329 3.94 4.60 15.80
N LEU A 330 3.81 4.37 17.12
CA LEU A 330 3.00 5.22 17.99
C LEU A 330 3.55 6.64 18.11
N ALA A 331 4.87 6.77 18.26
CA ALA A 331 5.53 8.07 18.39
C ALA A 331 5.42 8.88 17.10
N LEU A 332 5.62 8.27 15.94
CA LEU A 332 5.43 8.89 14.62
C LEU A 332 3.99 9.41 14.45
N HIS A 333 3.00 8.58 14.83
CA HIS A 333 1.60 8.99 14.82
C HIS A 333 1.35 10.20 15.71
N ARG A 334 1.80 10.15 16.96
CA ARG A 334 1.62 11.23 17.94
C ARG A 334 2.33 12.53 17.56
N ALA A 335 3.49 12.43 16.94
CA ALA A 335 4.24 13.58 16.41
C ALA A 335 3.59 14.20 15.17
N GLY A 336 2.58 13.55 14.58
CA GLY A 336 1.92 14.00 13.35
C GLY A 336 2.70 13.66 12.08
N ALA A 337 3.69 12.76 12.13
CA ALA A 337 4.30 12.19 10.94
C ALA A 337 3.29 11.33 10.18
N GLY A 338 3.32 11.38 8.85
CA GLY A 338 2.41 10.61 8.03
C GLY A 338 2.63 9.11 8.17
N LEU A 339 1.57 8.34 8.43
CA LEU A 339 1.57 6.88 8.41
C LEU A 339 0.64 6.36 7.32
N LEU A 340 1.10 5.36 6.59
CA LEU A 340 0.37 4.62 5.57
C LEU A 340 0.45 3.12 5.88
N ALA A 341 -0.67 2.42 5.73
CA ALA A 341 -0.69 0.98 5.88
C ALA A 341 -0.09 0.29 4.64
N GLY A 342 0.73 -0.71 4.86
CA GLY A 342 1.33 -1.53 3.82
C GLY A 342 2.00 -2.76 4.41
N ALA A 343 1.76 -3.93 3.82
CA ALA A 343 2.17 -5.21 4.37
C ALA A 343 3.36 -5.85 3.66
N ASP A 344 3.73 -5.32 2.49
CA ASP A 344 4.80 -5.88 1.66
C ASP A 344 4.46 -7.30 1.13
N ALA A 345 3.19 -7.51 0.78
CA ALA A 345 2.70 -8.76 0.23
C ALA A 345 2.78 -8.81 -1.31
N PRO A 346 3.01 -10.00 -1.94
CA PRO A 346 3.21 -11.30 -1.33
C PRO A 346 4.67 -11.62 -1.05
N GLN A 347 5.06 -11.82 0.20
CA GLN A 347 6.36 -12.41 0.61
C GLN A 347 6.38 -12.79 2.09
N ILE A 348 7.22 -13.73 2.48
CA ILE A 348 7.54 -14.07 3.88
C ILE A 348 6.27 -14.10 4.78
N PHE A 349 5.39 -15.05 4.53
CA PHE A 349 4.12 -15.23 5.23
C PHE A 349 3.13 -14.06 5.10
N ASN A 350 3.37 -13.10 4.20
CA ASN A 350 2.42 -12.06 3.86
C ASN A 350 1.61 -12.47 2.63
N VAL A 351 0.31 -12.64 2.83
CA VAL A 351 -0.67 -12.96 1.79
C VAL A 351 -1.42 -11.69 1.41
N PRO A 352 -1.56 -11.37 0.10
CA PRO A 352 -2.25 -10.18 -0.35
C PRO A 352 -3.63 -9.98 0.30
N GLY A 353 -3.84 -8.81 0.87
CA GLY A 353 -5.06 -8.42 1.56
C GLY A 353 -5.16 -8.90 3.01
N ASP A 354 -5.00 -10.19 3.29
CA ASP A 354 -4.98 -10.72 4.67
C ASP A 354 -3.92 -10.01 5.52
N SER A 355 -2.73 -9.85 4.97
CA SER A 355 -1.62 -9.21 5.69
C SER A 355 -1.85 -7.72 5.95
N LEU A 356 -2.65 -7.02 5.13
CA LEU A 356 -3.03 -5.65 5.42
C LEU A 356 -3.95 -5.57 6.65
N HIS A 357 -4.89 -6.51 6.80
CA HIS A 357 -5.71 -6.59 8.01
C HIS A 357 -4.86 -6.83 9.26
N ARG A 358 -3.84 -7.70 9.15
CA ARG A 358 -2.87 -7.95 10.23
C ARG A 358 -2.02 -6.71 10.52
N GLU A 359 -1.58 -5.99 9.50
CA GLU A 359 -0.82 -4.74 9.66
C GLU A 359 -1.63 -3.70 10.46
N LEU A 360 -2.93 -3.54 10.12
CA LEU A 360 -3.83 -2.63 10.86
C LEU A 360 -4.05 -3.08 12.31
N ALA A 361 -4.15 -4.38 12.56
CA ALA A 361 -4.24 -4.91 13.92
C ALA A 361 -2.94 -4.63 14.71
N LEU A 362 -1.77 -4.77 14.10
CA LEU A 362 -0.49 -4.46 14.73
C LEU A 362 -0.32 -2.95 15.01
N TYR A 363 -0.96 -2.07 14.23
CA TYR A 363 -1.00 -0.65 14.57
C TYR A 363 -1.84 -0.39 15.82
N VAL A 364 -2.95 -1.11 15.97
CA VAL A 364 -3.76 -1.06 17.21
C VAL A 364 -2.96 -1.62 18.39
N ASP A 365 -2.24 -2.73 18.22
CA ASP A 365 -1.35 -3.31 19.24
C ASP A 365 -0.19 -2.34 19.61
N ALA A 366 0.25 -1.52 18.67
CA ALA A 366 1.24 -0.49 18.93
C ALA A 366 0.68 0.71 19.71
N GLY A 367 -0.66 0.83 19.83
CA GLY A 367 -1.33 1.85 20.64
C GLY A 367 -2.16 2.87 19.85
N LEU A 368 -2.36 2.70 18.55
CA LEU A 368 -3.33 3.48 17.78
C LEU A 368 -4.75 3.00 18.11
N THR A 369 -5.72 3.90 18.07
CA THR A 369 -7.13 3.49 18.07
C THR A 369 -7.48 2.79 16.75
N PRO A 370 -8.50 1.92 16.70
CA PRO A 370 -8.94 1.32 15.45
C PRO A 370 -9.26 2.35 14.35
N THR A 371 -9.83 3.51 14.71
CA THR A 371 -10.11 4.59 13.75
C THR A 371 -8.83 5.20 13.17
N GLU A 372 -7.82 5.43 14.00
CA GLU A 372 -6.51 5.94 13.55
C GLU A 372 -5.79 4.91 12.66
N ALA A 373 -5.85 3.63 13.01
CA ALA A 373 -5.31 2.56 12.17
C ALA A 373 -6.03 2.52 10.80
N LEU A 374 -7.36 2.56 10.76
CA LEU A 374 -8.14 2.62 9.52
C LEU A 374 -7.79 3.86 8.67
N ALA A 375 -7.54 4.99 9.29
CA ALA A 375 -7.14 6.20 8.57
C ALA A 375 -5.83 6.01 7.78
N THR A 376 -4.90 5.15 8.25
CA THR A 376 -3.64 4.87 7.54
C THR A 376 -3.83 4.14 6.20
N ALA A 377 -4.94 3.41 6.05
CA ALA A 377 -5.32 2.70 4.82
C ALA A 377 -6.39 3.43 4.00
N THR A 378 -6.84 4.62 4.40
CA THR A 378 -7.94 5.36 3.76
C THR A 378 -7.63 6.84 3.60
N GLY A 379 -8.08 7.71 4.49
CA GLY A 379 -7.94 9.16 4.41
C GLY A 379 -6.49 9.65 4.38
N ASN A 380 -5.55 8.96 5.05
CA ASN A 380 -4.12 9.29 4.97
C ASN A 380 -3.58 9.06 3.56
N VAL A 381 -4.02 7.98 2.90
CA VAL A 381 -3.62 7.66 1.52
C VAL A 381 -4.11 8.75 0.56
N ALA A 382 -5.35 9.20 0.71
CA ALA A 382 -5.90 10.31 -0.08
C ALA A 382 -5.06 11.59 0.09
N ARG A 383 -4.68 11.94 1.33
CA ARG A 383 -3.80 13.08 1.63
C ARG A 383 -2.41 12.91 1.01
N PHE A 384 -1.80 11.73 1.18
CA PHE A 384 -0.49 11.42 0.60
C PHE A 384 -0.50 11.53 -0.91
N LEU A 385 -1.53 10.99 -1.58
CA LEU A 385 -1.65 11.03 -3.05
C LEU A 385 -2.09 12.39 -3.59
N GLY A 386 -2.61 13.30 -2.75
CA GLY A 386 -3.22 14.55 -3.18
C GLY A 386 -4.52 14.33 -3.95
N GLN A 387 -5.28 13.29 -3.60
CA GLN A 387 -6.51 12.87 -4.26
C GLN A 387 -7.70 12.92 -3.28
N PRO A 388 -8.27 14.11 -3.01
CA PRO A 388 -9.29 14.29 -1.97
C PRO A 388 -10.59 13.53 -2.24
N GLY A 389 -10.84 13.10 -3.47
CA GLY A 389 -11.99 12.24 -3.83
C GLY A 389 -11.78 10.75 -3.53
N GLN A 390 -10.68 10.35 -2.92
CA GLN A 390 -10.44 8.98 -2.48
C GLN A 390 -10.54 8.85 -0.97
N GLY A 391 -10.81 7.65 -0.47
CA GLY A 391 -10.79 7.36 0.97
C GLY A 391 -11.84 8.14 1.77
N CYS A 392 -12.96 8.51 1.16
CA CYS A 392 -14.06 9.27 1.75
C CYS A 392 -15.43 8.72 1.32
N LEU A 393 -16.51 9.19 1.97
CA LEU A 393 -17.90 8.70 1.75
C LEU A 393 -18.89 9.81 1.37
N ALA A 394 -18.42 10.98 0.98
CA ALA A 394 -19.26 12.12 0.56
C ALA A 394 -19.55 12.08 -0.95
N PRO A 395 -20.59 12.76 -1.43
CA PRO A 395 -20.77 13.01 -2.86
C PRO A 395 -19.51 13.62 -3.48
N GLY A 396 -19.12 13.12 -4.66
CA GLY A 396 -17.86 13.46 -5.32
C GLY A 396 -16.67 12.56 -4.93
N CYS A 397 -16.85 11.60 -3.99
CA CYS A 397 -15.86 10.58 -3.72
C CYS A 397 -16.00 9.40 -4.69
N VAL A 398 -14.87 8.77 -5.00
CA VAL A 398 -14.84 7.53 -5.81
C VAL A 398 -15.55 6.41 -5.05
N ALA A 399 -16.41 5.67 -5.73
CA ALA A 399 -17.13 4.53 -5.16
C ALA A 399 -16.24 3.27 -5.12
N ASP A 400 -15.14 3.37 -4.37
CA ASP A 400 -14.28 2.27 -3.95
C ASP A 400 -14.56 2.04 -2.46
N LEU A 401 -15.36 1.02 -2.11
CA LEU A 401 -16.01 0.89 -0.81
C LEU A 401 -15.98 -0.56 -0.31
N VAL A 402 -16.04 -0.73 1.01
CA VAL A 402 -16.17 -2.04 1.67
C VAL A 402 -17.39 -2.04 2.59
N LEU A 403 -18.26 -3.05 2.44
CA LEU A 403 -19.36 -3.31 3.35
C LEU A 403 -18.95 -4.40 4.34
N LEU A 404 -19.14 -4.11 5.64
CA LEU A 404 -18.82 -5.00 6.75
C LEU A 404 -20.08 -5.36 7.54
N GLU A 405 -20.08 -6.57 8.14
CA GLU A 405 -21.15 -7.05 9.02
C GLU A 405 -21.00 -6.57 10.47
N ALA A 406 -19.85 -5.99 10.84
CA ALA A 406 -19.60 -5.50 12.19
C ALA A 406 -18.71 -4.25 12.15
N ASP A 407 -18.78 -3.42 13.19
CA ASP A 407 -18.07 -2.15 13.31
C ASP A 407 -16.58 -2.37 13.62
N PRO A 408 -15.67 -2.05 12.70
CA PRO A 408 -14.22 -2.22 12.90
C PRO A 408 -13.63 -1.20 13.90
N ARG A 409 -14.37 -0.18 14.29
CA ARG A 409 -13.95 0.77 15.34
C ARG A 409 -14.09 0.18 16.74
N GLN A 410 -14.97 -0.82 16.92
CA GLN A 410 -15.12 -1.54 18.17
C GLN A 410 -14.06 -2.64 18.33
N ASP A 411 -13.74 -3.30 17.22
CA ASP A 411 -12.70 -4.32 17.13
C ASP A 411 -12.18 -4.32 15.69
N ILE A 412 -10.90 -4.06 15.52
CA ILE A 412 -10.25 -4.00 14.19
C ILE A 412 -10.37 -5.34 13.44
N ALA A 413 -10.47 -6.46 14.14
CA ALA A 413 -10.67 -7.80 13.56
C ALA A 413 -11.98 -7.90 12.75
N ASN A 414 -12.96 -7.03 13.00
CA ASN A 414 -14.20 -6.95 12.23
C ASN A 414 -13.97 -6.57 10.74
N LEU A 415 -12.78 -6.08 10.37
CA LEU A 415 -12.39 -5.90 8.96
C LEU A 415 -12.46 -7.18 8.14
N THR A 416 -12.31 -8.34 8.77
CA THR A 416 -12.40 -9.63 8.07
C THR A 416 -13.85 -10.04 7.74
N ARG A 417 -14.85 -9.36 8.33
CA ARG A 417 -16.28 -9.68 8.16
C ARG A 417 -16.87 -8.92 6.96
N ILE A 418 -16.26 -9.12 5.79
CA ILE A 418 -16.64 -8.46 4.56
C ILE A 418 -17.92 -9.06 3.98
N ARG A 419 -18.97 -8.24 3.86
CA ARG A 419 -20.23 -8.58 3.15
C ARG A 419 -20.07 -8.44 1.64
N GLY A 420 -19.23 -7.51 1.21
CA GLY A 420 -18.90 -7.29 -0.19
C GLY A 420 -18.05 -6.04 -0.40
N VAL A 421 -17.60 -5.86 -1.64
CA VAL A 421 -16.71 -4.79 -2.04
C VAL A 421 -17.30 -4.06 -3.26
N ILE A 422 -17.21 -2.75 -3.27
CA ILE A 422 -17.50 -1.95 -4.46
C ILE A 422 -16.17 -1.40 -4.97
N ARG A 423 -15.89 -1.64 -6.26
CA ARG A 423 -14.69 -1.14 -6.92
C ARG A 423 -15.08 -0.43 -8.21
N ALA A 424 -14.78 0.85 -8.29
CA ALA A 424 -15.19 1.73 -9.40
C ALA A 424 -16.70 1.61 -9.69
N GLY A 425 -17.54 1.59 -8.65
CA GLY A 425 -18.99 1.45 -8.74
C GLY A 425 -19.51 0.03 -8.97
N ARG A 426 -18.67 -0.95 -9.32
CA ARG A 426 -19.08 -2.33 -9.47
C ARG A 426 -19.16 -3.05 -8.13
N TRP A 427 -20.31 -3.64 -7.84
CA TRP A 427 -20.57 -4.45 -6.66
C TRP A 427 -20.06 -5.88 -6.83
N PHE A 428 -19.24 -6.34 -5.89
CA PHE A 428 -18.79 -7.72 -5.73
C PHE A 428 -19.37 -8.24 -4.42
N ASN A 429 -20.38 -9.10 -4.49
CA ASN A 429 -21.01 -9.68 -3.31
C ASN A 429 -20.13 -10.79 -2.68
N ARG A 430 -20.45 -11.19 -1.46
CA ARG A 430 -19.67 -12.21 -0.73
C ARG A 430 -19.47 -13.50 -1.54
N SER A 431 -20.50 -13.98 -2.23
CA SER A 431 -20.41 -15.22 -3.01
C SER A 431 -19.48 -15.10 -4.22
N GLU A 432 -19.36 -13.92 -4.85
CA GLU A 432 -18.37 -13.70 -5.91
C GLU A 432 -16.95 -13.67 -5.34
N LEU A 433 -16.76 -12.99 -4.19
CA LEU A 433 -15.46 -12.92 -3.52
C LEU A 433 -15.02 -14.31 -3.03
N ASP A 434 -15.96 -15.11 -2.46
CA ASP A 434 -15.68 -16.48 -2.02
C ASP A 434 -15.25 -17.36 -3.19
N ARG A 435 -15.94 -17.29 -4.33
CA ARG A 435 -15.55 -18.04 -5.53
C ARG A 435 -14.13 -17.66 -6.00
N MET A 436 -13.77 -16.35 -5.97
CA MET A 436 -12.41 -15.93 -6.31
C MET A 436 -11.38 -16.58 -5.39
N LEU A 437 -11.65 -16.59 -4.08
CA LEU A 437 -10.77 -17.19 -3.08
C LEU A 437 -10.67 -18.71 -3.24
N ASP A 438 -11.79 -19.39 -3.45
CA ASP A 438 -11.84 -20.85 -3.61
C ASP A 438 -11.11 -21.30 -4.89
N ASP A 439 -11.29 -20.59 -5.99
CA ASP A 439 -10.58 -20.84 -7.25
C ASP A 439 -9.07 -20.69 -7.07
N ILE A 440 -8.60 -19.68 -6.32
CA ILE A 440 -7.17 -19.50 -6.04
C ILE A 440 -6.66 -20.63 -5.16
N ALA A 441 -7.37 -20.98 -4.09
CA ALA A 441 -6.98 -22.06 -3.20
C ALA A 441 -6.90 -23.41 -3.93
N ALA A 442 -7.88 -23.72 -4.80
CA ALA A 442 -7.87 -24.92 -5.60
C ALA A 442 -6.67 -25.00 -6.57
N ARG A 443 -6.35 -23.89 -7.25
CA ARG A 443 -5.15 -23.84 -8.12
C ARG A 443 -3.86 -24.00 -7.33
N THR A 444 -3.78 -23.39 -6.16
CA THR A 444 -2.61 -23.48 -5.29
C THR A 444 -2.38 -24.91 -4.79
N ALA A 445 -3.46 -25.58 -4.35
CA ALA A 445 -3.40 -26.96 -3.90
C ALA A 445 -3.03 -27.96 -5.01
N SER A 446 -3.35 -27.64 -6.27
CA SER A 446 -3.01 -28.50 -7.42
C SER A 446 -1.54 -28.42 -7.84
N LYS A 447 -0.81 -27.37 -7.41
CA LYS A 447 0.65 -27.28 -7.53
C LYS A 447 1.25 -28.09 -6.39
N GLY A 448 1.33 -29.42 -6.55
CA GLY A 448 1.96 -30.32 -5.58
C GLY A 448 3.42 -29.92 -5.33
N PRO A 449 4.07 -30.49 -4.30
CA PRO A 449 5.51 -30.34 -4.15
C PRO A 449 6.19 -30.96 -5.35
N ASP A 450 6.92 -30.15 -6.14
CA ASP A 450 7.82 -30.64 -7.20
C ASP A 450 8.98 -31.42 -6.60
#